data_b2c365c2d620fdf17f36d889eeb2701f
#
_entry.id   b2c365c2d620fdf17f36d889eeb2701f
#
_cell.length_a   1.000
_cell.length_b   1.000
_cell.length_c   1.000
_cell.angle_alpha   90.00
_cell.angle_beta   90.00
_cell.angle_gamma   90.00
#
_symmetry.space_group_name_H-M   'P 1'
#
loop_
_entity.id
_entity.type
_entity.pdbx_description
1 polymer ?
#
loop_
_entity_poly.entity_id
_entity_poly.type
_entity_poly.pdbx_seq_one_letter_code
_entity_poly.pdbx_strand_id
1 'polypeptide(L)'
;GTGIFADWEYEQNSAVSESLSVRNKVYGFEPGTARPDYFLYYNATKVAQIGMEDPTELWFKGEWTWSTFDQWVKEAKNKLAADEYPIDCGYAEFIIGAAPAQGNKLVNASRGAVMFAKSSVTSIFDKMKAFYKEGYWDPKHGVQDVSTNFKAGKTLIHTGSLWFLKESTRFTPAEEEGGIQFKIGMVPYPMADDSVVNVHTAPYSYIDTSGNTVEVTEPILGRNGEALKTKTGETIYGVDLSESSYLVPFTGGAN
;
A
#
# COMPACT_ATOMS: atom_id res chain seq x y z
N GLY A 1 16.96 28.35 21.27
CA GLY A 1 16.17 27.63 20.29
C GLY A 1 15.85 28.55 19.11
N THR A 2 16.02 28.06 17.92
CA THR A 2 15.91 28.85 16.68
C THR A 2 14.48 29.24 16.30
N GLY A 3 13.47 28.98 17.09
CA GLY A 3 12.07 29.31 16.75
C GLY A 3 11.48 28.55 15.54
N ILE A 4 12.31 27.84 14.79
CA ILE A 4 11.94 27.07 13.59
C ILE A 4 10.86 26.00 13.87
N PHE A 5 10.83 25.50 15.11
CA PHE A 5 9.87 24.50 15.55
C PHE A 5 8.49 25.08 15.93
N ALA A 6 8.32 26.40 15.84
CA ALA A 6 7.03 27.07 15.99
C ALA A 6 6.41 27.43 14.63
N ASP A 7 7.06 27.04 13.53
CA ASP A 7 6.55 27.26 12.19
C ASP A 7 5.41 26.27 11.89
N TRP A 8 4.38 26.74 11.18
CA TRP A 8 3.24 25.93 10.78
C TRP A 8 3.65 24.73 9.91
N GLU A 9 4.71 24.84 9.09
CA GLU A 9 5.25 23.75 8.29
C GLU A 9 5.80 22.61 9.18
N TYR A 10 6.40 22.96 10.30
CA TYR A 10 6.84 21.95 11.27
C TYR A 10 5.65 21.23 11.90
N GLU A 11 4.59 21.94 12.25
CA GLU A 11 3.38 21.32 12.81
C GLU A 11 2.72 20.36 11.84
N GLN A 12 2.65 20.70 10.56
CA GLN A 12 2.10 19.82 9.53
C GLN A 12 2.94 18.53 9.30
N ASN A 13 4.24 18.62 9.54
CA ASN A 13 5.16 17.50 9.42
C ASN A 13 5.55 16.89 10.78
N SER A 14 4.72 17.09 11.81
CA SER A 14 5.01 16.65 13.18
C SER A 14 5.27 15.14 13.28
N ALA A 15 4.57 14.32 12.50
CA ALA A 15 4.79 12.86 12.47
C ALA A 15 6.19 12.48 11.98
N VAL A 16 6.71 13.18 10.97
CA VAL A 16 8.07 12.98 10.48
C VAL A 16 9.08 13.53 11.47
N SER A 17 8.84 14.72 12.01
CA SER A 17 9.69 15.35 13.02
C SER A 17 9.75 14.55 14.32
N GLU A 18 8.66 13.87 14.70
CA GLU A 18 8.66 12.94 15.83
C GLU A 18 9.65 11.80 15.60
N SER A 19 9.72 11.26 14.38
CA SER A 19 10.67 10.18 14.05
C SER A 19 12.13 10.63 14.06
N LEU A 20 12.38 11.93 13.87
CA LEU A 20 13.71 12.56 13.98
C LEU A 20 14.03 13.08 15.38
N SER A 21 13.22 12.72 16.37
CA SER A 21 13.39 13.09 17.77
C SER A 21 13.92 11.93 18.58
N VAL A 22 14.82 12.20 19.52
CA VAL A 22 15.32 11.22 20.48
C VAL A 22 15.17 11.78 21.89
N ARG A 23 14.50 11.03 22.78
CA ARG A 23 14.27 11.43 24.19
C ARG A 23 13.70 12.84 24.31
N ASN A 24 12.65 13.13 23.53
CA ASN A 24 11.97 14.42 23.47
C ASN A 24 12.85 15.61 23.00
N LYS A 25 13.98 15.33 22.36
CA LYS A 25 14.79 16.36 21.69
C LYS A 25 14.71 16.16 20.20
N VAL A 26 14.32 17.19 19.49
CA VAL A 26 14.24 17.21 18.02
C VAL A 26 15.64 17.47 17.48
N TYR A 27 16.13 16.57 16.64
CA TYR A 27 17.44 16.66 15.98
C TYR A 27 17.36 17.02 14.50
N GLY A 28 16.18 16.94 13.93
CA GLY A 28 15.94 17.29 12.55
C GLY A 28 14.46 17.47 12.25
N PHE A 29 14.16 18.02 11.11
CA PHE A 29 12.81 18.14 10.58
C PHE A 29 12.86 17.94 9.07
N GLU A 30 11.74 17.49 8.50
CA GLU A 30 11.55 17.36 7.06
C GLU A 30 10.75 18.59 6.57
N PRO A 31 11.33 19.43 5.72
CA PRO A 31 10.57 20.50 5.10
C PRO A 31 9.74 19.92 3.95
N GLY A 32 8.44 20.03 4.04
CA GLY A 32 7.53 19.55 3.02
C GLY A 32 6.47 18.59 3.56
N THR A 33 5.58 18.13 2.71
CA THR A 33 4.49 17.22 3.10
C THR A 33 5.01 15.78 3.22
N ALA A 34 4.71 15.12 4.34
CA ALA A 34 4.98 13.69 4.48
C ALA A 34 4.26 12.91 3.35
N ARG A 35 4.99 12.05 2.67
CA ARG A 35 4.45 11.23 1.58
C ARG A 35 4.62 9.76 1.92
N PRO A 36 3.58 8.94 1.71
CA PRO A 36 3.75 7.50 1.79
C PRO A 36 4.73 7.06 0.68
N ASP A 37 5.66 6.19 1.03
CA ASP A 37 6.69 5.73 0.09
C ASP A 37 6.55 4.24 -0.23
N TYR A 38 6.16 3.41 0.73
CA TYR A 38 6.07 1.97 0.55
C TYR A 38 4.63 1.51 0.27
N PHE A 39 4.49 0.73 -0.81
CA PHE A 39 3.22 0.18 -1.28
C PHE A 39 3.38 -1.29 -1.68
N LEU A 40 2.25 -1.93 -1.94
CA LEU A 40 2.18 -3.19 -2.65
C LEU A 40 1.78 -2.91 -4.10
N TYR A 41 2.66 -3.27 -5.03
CA TYR A 41 2.31 -3.38 -6.44
C TYR A 41 1.71 -4.73 -6.73
N TYR A 42 0.77 -4.81 -7.64
CA TYR A 42 0.19 -6.09 -8.01
C TYR A 42 -0.10 -6.19 -9.50
N ASN A 43 -0.07 -7.44 -9.99
CA ASN A 43 -0.44 -7.77 -11.37
C ASN A 43 -1.96 -7.75 -11.52
N ALA A 44 -2.49 -6.60 -11.86
CA ALA A 44 -3.91 -6.36 -11.98
C ALA A 44 -4.58 -7.21 -13.08
N THR A 45 -3.85 -7.45 -14.17
CA THR A 45 -4.33 -8.31 -15.26
C THR A 45 -4.51 -9.75 -14.79
N LYS A 46 -3.51 -10.31 -14.11
CA LYS A 46 -3.57 -11.68 -13.61
C LYS A 46 -4.62 -11.84 -12.51
N VAL A 47 -4.73 -10.87 -11.60
CA VAL A 47 -5.78 -10.85 -10.55
C VAL A 47 -7.18 -10.96 -11.18
N ALA A 48 -7.45 -10.19 -12.23
CA ALA A 48 -8.72 -10.25 -12.95
C ALA A 48 -8.88 -11.60 -13.69
N GLN A 49 -7.83 -12.09 -14.35
CA GLN A 49 -7.86 -13.36 -15.10
C GLN A 49 -8.19 -14.58 -14.25
N ILE A 50 -7.68 -14.61 -13.03
CA ILE A 50 -7.94 -15.73 -12.10
C ILE A 50 -9.21 -15.51 -11.25
N GLY A 51 -9.97 -14.44 -11.51
CA GLY A 51 -11.21 -14.14 -10.82
C GLY A 51 -11.03 -13.84 -9.33
N MET A 52 -9.99 -13.11 -8.99
CA MET A 52 -9.77 -12.58 -7.64
C MET A 52 -10.36 -11.18 -7.50
N GLU A 53 -10.81 -10.84 -6.30
CA GLU A 53 -11.15 -9.45 -5.99
C GLU A 53 -9.92 -8.54 -6.12
N ASP A 54 -10.15 -7.36 -6.66
CA ASP A 54 -9.10 -6.37 -6.85
C ASP A 54 -8.69 -5.75 -5.50
N PRO A 55 -7.40 -5.78 -5.13
CA PRO A 55 -6.92 -5.20 -3.88
C PRO A 55 -7.25 -3.72 -3.71
N THR A 56 -7.22 -2.94 -4.79
CA THR A 56 -7.58 -1.52 -4.75
C THR A 56 -9.07 -1.32 -4.49
N GLU A 57 -9.94 -2.13 -5.10
CA GLU A 57 -11.37 -2.10 -4.81
C GLU A 57 -11.66 -2.48 -3.35
N LEU A 58 -11.01 -3.50 -2.83
CA LEU A 58 -11.10 -3.88 -1.42
C LEU A 58 -10.67 -2.74 -0.49
N TRP A 59 -9.60 -2.02 -0.87
CA TRP A 59 -9.15 -0.87 -0.09
C TRP A 59 -10.18 0.26 -0.08
N PHE A 60 -10.77 0.62 -1.22
CA PHE A 60 -11.81 1.64 -1.30
C PHE A 60 -13.10 1.27 -0.56
N LYS A 61 -13.41 -0.02 -0.49
CA LYS A 61 -14.51 -0.55 0.32
C LYS A 61 -14.21 -0.52 1.83
N GLY A 62 -12.96 -0.19 2.23
CA GLY A 62 -12.51 -0.29 3.63
C GLY A 62 -12.30 -1.72 4.10
N GLU A 63 -12.15 -2.65 3.18
CA GLU A 63 -12.09 -4.11 3.44
C GLU A 63 -10.67 -4.68 3.30
N TRP A 64 -9.70 -3.90 2.87
CA TRP A 64 -8.31 -4.35 2.71
C TRP A 64 -7.61 -4.40 4.07
N THR A 65 -8.01 -5.37 4.90
CA THR A 65 -7.47 -5.63 6.23
C THR A 65 -6.50 -6.80 6.21
N TRP A 66 -5.81 -7.01 7.33
CA TRP A 66 -4.84 -8.10 7.46
C TRP A 66 -5.50 -9.49 7.31
N SER A 67 -6.66 -9.70 7.90
CA SER A 67 -7.42 -10.94 7.74
C SER A 67 -7.91 -11.15 6.31
N THR A 68 -8.38 -10.10 5.64
CA THR A 68 -8.77 -10.17 4.23
C THR A 68 -7.57 -10.50 3.35
N PHE A 69 -6.42 -9.87 3.59
CA PHE A 69 -5.17 -10.17 2.88
C PHE A 69 -4.73 -11.62 3.05
N ASP A 70 -4.79 -12.16 4.28
CA ASP A 70 -4.47 -13.56 4.57
C ASP A 70 -5.36 -14.52 3.76
N GLN A 71 -6.66 -14.26 3.73
CA GLN A 71 -7.61 -15.06 2.95
C GLN A 71 -7.36 -14.91 1.44
N TRP A 72 -7.14 -13.69 0.98
CA TRP A 72 -6.86 -13.38 -0.42
C TRP A 72 -5.60 -14.11 -0.92
N VAL A 73 -4.52 -14.12 -0.14
CA VAL A 73 -3.27 -14.83 -0.47
C VAL A 73 -3.51 -16.34 -0.59
N LYS A 74 -4.28 -16.93 0.34
CA LYS A 74 -4.64 -18.36 0.31
C LYS A 74 -5.46 -18.72 -0.93
N GLU A 75 -6.49 -17.92 -1.20
CA GLU A 75 -7.34 -18.11 -2.37
C GLU A 75 -6.54 -17.98 -3.67
N ALA A 76 -5.68 -16.96 -3.76
CA ALA A 76 -4.82 -16.75 -4.91
C ALA A 76 -3.92 -17.95 -5.17
N LYS A 77 -3.29 -18.53 -4.15
CA LYS A 77 -2.44 -19.71 -4.32
C LYS A 77 -3.21 -20.91 -4.89
N ASN A 78 -4.46 -21.08 -4.52
CA ASN A 78 -5.30 -22.16 -5.05
C ASN A 78 -5.66 -21.98 -6.53
N LYS A 79 -5.60 -20.76 -7.05
CA LYS A 79 -5.91 -20.40 -8.44
C LYS A 79 -4.68 -20.26 -9.33
N LEU A 80 -3.51 -20.15 -8.74
CA LEU A 80 -2.23 -20.01 -9.44
C LEU A 80 -1.64 -21.36 -9.85
N ALA A 81 -0.80 -21.36 -10.88
CA ALA A 81 -0.02 -22.53 -11.26
C ALA A 81 1.01 -22.92 -10.18
N ALA A 82 1.55 -24.11 -10.26
CA ALA A 82 2.45 -24.64 -9.23
C ALA A 82 3.73 -23.80 -9.05
N ASP A 83 4.24 -23.20 -10.13
CA ASP A 83 5.43 -22.35 -10.14
C ASP A 83 5.11 -20.85 -10.02
N GLU A 84 3.88 -20.51 -9.71
CA GLU A 84 3.41 -19.13 -9.47
C GLU A 84 3.13 -18.90 -7.98
N TYR A 85 3.34 -17.67 -7.53
CA TYR A 85 3.24 -17.32 -6.12
C TYR A 85 2.39 -16.05 -5.90
N PRO A 86 1.57 -16.03 -4.85
CA PRO A 86 0.85 -14.80 -4.48
C PRO A 86 1.76 -13.63 -4.13
N ILE A 87 2.88 -13.89 -3.44
CA ILE A 87 3.74 -12.84 -2.87
C ILE A 87 5.18 -12.99 -3.37
N ASP A 88 5.75 -11.87 -3.78
CA ASP A 88 7.14 -11.74 -4.17
C ASP A 88 7.69 -10.41 -3.61
N CYS A 89 8.01 -10.42 -2.35
CA CYS A 89 8.46 -9.24 -1.62
C CYS A 89 9.76 -9.54 -0.87
N GLY A 90 10.65 -8.56 -0.77
CA GLY A 90 11.73 -8.60 0.20
C GLY A 90 11.17 -8.58 1.61
N TYR A 91 11.72 -9.36 2.52
CA TYR A 91 11.21 -9.46 3.89
C TYR A 91 11.32 -8.14 4.65
N ALA A 92 12.45 -7.44 4.49
CA ALA A 92 12.69 -6.17 5.16
C ALA A 92 11.73 -5.08 4.64
N GLU A 93 11.57 -5.00 3.35
CA GLU A 93 10.66 -4.05 2.71
C GLU A 93 9.22 -4.30 3.11
N PHE A 94 8.82 -5.57 3.17
CA PHE A 94 7.47 -5.93 3.58
C PHE A 94 7.17 -5.51 5.02
N ILE A 95 8.07 -5.78 5.98
CA ILE A 95 7.84 -5.42 7.39
C ILE A 95 7.86 -3.91 7.61
N ILE A 96 8.70 -3.16 6.87
CA ILE A 96 8.75 -1.70 6.94
C ILE A 96 7.40 -1.08 6.53
N GLY A 97 6.72 -1.63 5.55
CA GLY A 97 5.39 -1.19 5.15
C GLY A 97 4.27 -1.77 6.01
N ALA A 98 4.30 -3.07 6.30
CA ALA A 98 3.24 -3.76 7.01
C ALA A 98 3.10 -3.35 8.48
N ALA A 99 4.20 -3.09 9.18
CA ALA A 99 4.14 -2.76 10.60
C ALA A 99 3.44 -1.42 10.88
N PRO A 100 3.75 -0.32 10.18
CA PRO A 100 3.01 0.93 10.33
C PRO A 100 1.53 0.80 9.93
N ALA A 101 1.23 0.08 8.85
CA ALA A 101 -0.14 -0.16 8.42
C ALA A 101 -0.99 -0.90 9.46
N GLN A 102 -0.33 -1.68 10.34
CA GLN A 102 -0.92 -2.34 11.50
C GLN A 102 -0.86 -1.49 12.79
N GLY A 103 -0.60 -0.19 12.68
CA GLY A 103 -0.50 0.71 13.83
C GLY A 103 0.75 0.51 14.69
N ASN A 104 1.80 -0.14 14.17
CA ASN A 104 3.02 -0.41 14.91
C ASN A 104 4.15 0.52 14.51
N LYS A 105 4.83 1.10 15.48
CA LYS A 105 6.11 1.78 15.27
C LYS A 105 7.25 0.76 15.38
N LEU A 106 8.14 0.70 14.41
CA LEU A 106 9.35 -0.15 14.46
C LEU A 106 10.42 0.46 15.39
N VAL A 107 10.40 1.78 15.52
CA VAL A 107 11.25 2.54 16.44
C VAL A 107 10.36 3.51 17.23
N ASN A 108 10.52 3.54 18.52
CA ASN A 108 9.95 4.58 19.37
C ASN A 108 11.03 5.63 19.64
N ALA A 109 11.08 6.67 18.82
CA ALA A 109 12.12 7.69 18.89
C ALA A 109 12.09 8.46 20.21
N SER A 110 10.91 8.77 20.76
CA SER A 110 10.78 9.49 22.04
C SER A 110 11.39 8.73 23.21
N ARG A 111 11.32 7.40 23.19
CA ARG A 111 11.93 6.51 24.20
C ARG A 111 13.33 6.05 23.81
N GLY A 112 13.77 6.27 22.58
CA GLY A 112 15.03 5.73 22.06
C GLY A 112 15.03 4.19 22.05
N ALA A 113 13.89 3.57 21.77
CA ALA A 113 13.70 2.13 21.86
C ALA A 113 13.36 1.51 20.50
N VAL A 114 13.97 0.38 20.20
CA VAL A 114 13.64 -0.48 19.07
C VAL A 114 12.48 -1.40 19.47
N MET A 115 11.46 -1.48 18.61
CA MET A 115 10.19 -2.14 18.92
C MET A 115 10.03 -3.50 18.24
N PHE A 116 11.06 -4.04 17.59
CA PHE A 116 10.97 -5.30 16.85
C PHE A 116 10.54 -6.51 17.71
N ALA A 117 10.85 -6.48 19.00
CA ALA A 117 10.46 -7.55 19.94
C ALA A 117 9.02 -7.38 20.49
N LYS A 118 8.30 -6.32 20.12
CA LYS A 118 6.92 -6.13 20.56
C LYS A 118 6.02 -7.22 19.93
N SER A 119 5.12 -7.82 20.70
CA SER A 119 4.27 -8.93 20.24
C SER A 119 3.47 -8.59 18.98
N SER A 120 2.98 -7.36 18.86
CA SER A 120 2.26 -6.89 17.67
C SER A 120 3.14 -6.79 16.41
N VAL A 121 4.45 -6.62 16.55
CA VAL A 121 5.41 -6.65 15.44
C VAL A 121 5.84 -8.09 15.16
N THR A 122 6.14 -8.88 16.19
CA THR A 122 6.53 -10.29 16.02
C THR A 122 5.42 -11.13 15.37
N SER A 123 4.15 -10.81 15.62
CA SER A 123 3.01 -11.47 14.96
C SER A 123 3.02 -11.30 13.44
N ILE A 124 3.52 -10.16 12.93
CA ILE A 124 3.67 -9.95 11.48
C ILE A 124 4.77 -10.86 10.93
N PHE A 125 5.91 -10.95 11.63
CA PHE A 125 6.98 -11.88 11.25
C PHE A 125 6.51 -13.35 11.24
N ASP A 126 5.72 -13.75 12.25
CA ASP A 126 5.18 -15.11 12.33
C ASP A 126 4.24 -15.39 11.14
N LYS A 127 3.43 -14.43 10.74
CA LYS A 127 2.57 -14.54 9.57
C LYS A 127 3.39 -14.66 8.28
N MET A 128 4.41 -13.80 8.09
CA MET A 128 5.32 -13.87 6.94
C MET A 128 6.01 -15.23 6.85
N LYS A 129 6.46 -15.75 8.00
CA LYS A 129 7.06 -17.09 8.07
C LYS A 129 6.08 -18.20 7.71
N ALA A 130 4.81 -18.07 8.11
CA ALA A 130 3.75 -18.99 7.72
C ALA A 130 3.53 -18.95 6.21
N PHE A 131 3.38 -17.77 5.61
CA PHE A 131 3.24 -17.61 4.17
C PHE A 131 4.39 -18.25 3.39
N TYR A 132 5.62 -18.09 3.87
CA TYR A 132 6.78 -18.72 3.25
C TYR A 132 6.70 -20.26 3.33
N LYS A 133 6.40 -20.80 4.52
CA LYS A 133 6.31 -22.25 4.75
C LYS A 133 5.19 -22.92 3.95
N GLU A 134 4.08 -22.21 3.78
CA GLU A 134 2.92 -22.69 3.02
C GLU A 134 3.08 -22.53 1.50
N GLY A 135 4.21 -21.98 1.04
CA GLY A 135 4.49 -21.78 -0.38
C GLY A 135 3.71 -20.63 -1.02
N TYR A 136 3.28 -19.64 -0.22
CA TYR A 136 2.62 -18.44 -0.73
C TYR A 136 3.62 -17.34 -1.09
N TRP A 137 4.81 -17.41 -0.55
CA TRP A 137 5.91 -16.47 -0.79
C TRP A 137 6.93 -17.09 -1.74
N ASP A 138 7.29 -16.37 -2.81
CA ASP A 138 8.30 -16.83 -3.76
C ASP A 138 9.66 -17.01 -3.06
N PRO A 139 10.23 -18.23 -3.05
CA PRO A 139 11.52 -18.47 -2.43
C PRO A 139 12.69 -17.80 -3.17
N LYS A 140 12.47 -17.36 -4.41
CA LYS A 140 13.46 -16.66 -5.25
C LYS A 140 13.23 -15.15 -5.30
N HIS A 141 12.45 -14.60 -4.36
CA HIS A 141 12.25 -13.16 -4.29
C HIS A 141 13.59 -12.42 -4.22
N GLY A 142 13.72 -11.36 -4.98
CA GLY A 142 14.90 -10.49 -4.94
C GLY A 142 14.97 -9.70 -3.64
N VAL A 143 16.17 -9.55 -3.10
CA VAL A 143 16.39 -8.86 -1.81
C VAL A 143 16.33 -7.34 -1.94
N GLN A 144 16.54 -6.79 -3.10
CA GLN A 144 16.54 -5.34 -3.36
C GLN A 144 16.10 -4.98 -4.77
N ASP A 145 15.96 -5.98 -5.63
CA ASP A 145 15.73 -5.73 -7.03
C ASP A 145 14.39 -6.24 -7.47
N VAL A 146 14.07 -5.69 -8.53
CA VAL A 146 13.12 -6.13 -9.49
C VAL A 146 12.95 -7.61 -9.41
N SER A 147 11.87 -8.03 -8.90
CA SER A 147 11.47 -9.40 -9.00
C SER A 147 11.36 -9.81 -10.46
N THR A 148 12.29 -10.64 -10.89
CA THR A 148 12.22 -11.25 -12.22
C THR A 148 10.89 -12.00 -12.40
N ASN A 149 10.39 -12.64 -11.33
CA ASN A 149 9.14 -13.38 -11.36
C ASN A 149 7.91 -12.44 -11.42
N PHE A 150 7.93 -11.30 -10.75
CA PHE A 150 6.88 -10.31 -10.90
C PHE A 150 6.84 -9.76 -12.33
N LYS A 151 7.97 -9.35 -12.89
CA LYS A 151 8.06 -8.90 -14.29
C LYS A 151 7.56 -9.95 -15.29
N ALA A 152 7.86 -11.21 -15.04
CA ALA A 152 7.40 -12.32 -15.87
C ALA A 152 5.92 -12.68 -15.66
N GLY A 153 5.21 -11.99 -14.78
CA GLY A 153 3.81 -12.26 -14.45
C GLY A 153 3.57 -13.53 -13.64
N LYS A 154 4.62 -14.09 -13.02
CA LYS A 154 4.55 -15.30 -12.20
C LYS A 154 4.16 -15.08 -10.75
N THR A 155 4.17 -13.84 -10.31
CA THR A 155 3.75 -13.46 -8.96
C THR A 155 2.71 -12.35 -9.00
N LEU A 156 1.87 -12.28 -7.97
CA LEU A 156 0.78 -11.31 -7.95
C LEU A 156 1.16 -10.01 -7.26
N ILE A 157 1.83 -10.08 -6.12
CA ILE A 157 2.14 -8.92 -5.28
C ILE A 157 3.63 -8.76 -5.14
N HIS A 158 4.09 -7.53 -5.29
CA HIS A 158 5.46 -7.09 -5.10
C HIS A 158 5.49 -5.82 -4.24
N THR A 159 6.38 -5.74 -3.26
CA THR A 159 6.57 -4.51 -2.47
C THR A 159 7.44 -3.52 -3.22
N GLY A 160 7.22 -2.23 -3.01
CA GLY A 160 8.08 -1.23 -3.61
C GLY A 160 7.80 0.19 -3.18
N SER A 161 8.78 1.04 -3.42
CA SER A 161 8.69 2.47 -3.23
C SER A 161 8.04 3.17 -4.41
N LEU A 162 7.48 4.34 -4.18
CA LEU A 162 6.80 5.12 -5.22
C LEU A 162 7.73 5.47 -6.41
N TRP A 163 9.03 5.65 -6.16
CA TRP A 163 9.99 5.96 -7.21
C TRP A 163 10.22 4.81 -8.21
N PHE A 164 9.83 3.57 -7.88
CA PHE A 164 9.91 2.42 -8.79
C PHE A 164 9.16 2.67 -10.12
N LEU A 165 8.09 3.45 -10.07
CA LEU A 165 7.32 3.81 -11.26
C LEU A 165 8.10 4.64 -12.30
N LYS A 166 9.21 5.25 -11.87
CA LYS A 166 10.08 6.07 -12.74
C LYS A 166 11.33 5.31 -13.20
N GLU A 167 11.51 4.09 -12.73
CA GLU A 167 12.69 3.29 -13.03
C GLU A 167 12.40 2.20 -14.04
N SER A 168 12.86 2.41 -15.28
CA SER A 168 12.69 1.45 -16.37
C SER A 168 13.33 0.08 -16.09
N THR A 169 14.36 0.03 -15.24
CA THR A 169 14.99 -1.23 -14.83
C THR A 169 14.09 -2.06 -13.92
N ARG A 170 13.16 -1.43 -13.20
CA ARG A 170 12.21 -2.10 -12.30
C ARG A 170 10.90 -2.40 -13.01
N PHE A 171 10.28 -1.40 -13.58
CA PHE A 171 9.03 -1.52 -14.33
C PHE A 171 9.26 -1.10 -15.78
N THR A 172 10.00 -1.94 -16.49
CA THR A 172 10.31 -1.73 -17.92
C THR A 172 9.00 -1.57 -18.70
N PRO A 173 8.84 -0.48 -19.48
CA PRO A 173 7.67 -0.28 -20.32
C PRO A 173 7.43 -1.44 -21.29
N ALA A 174 6.16 -1.69 -21.64
CA ALA A 174 5.76 -2.83 -22.46
C ALA A 174 6.36 -2.81 -23.87
N GLU A 175 6.69 -1.61 -24.38
CA GLU A 175 7.29 -1.36 -25.68
C GLU A 175 8.76 -1.76 -25.75
N GLU A 176 9.44 -1.88 -24.62
CA GLU A 176 10.85 -2.24 -24.54
C GLU A 176 11.03 -3.74 -24.43
N GLU A 177 12.19 -4.24 -24.84
CA GLU A 177 12.53 -5.66 -24.71
C GLU A 177 12.52 -6.08 -23.23
N GLY A 178 11.77 -7.13 -22.91
CA GLY A 178 11.56 -7.62 -21.56
C GLY A 178 10.62 -6.76 -20.73
N GLY A 179 9.86 -5.86 -21.36
CA GLY A 179 8.88 -5.00 -20.70
C GLY A 179 7.69 -5.77 -20.11
N ILE A 180 7.07 -5.16 -19.12
CA ILE A 180 5.91 -5.73 -18.42
C ILE A 180 4.69 -5.71 -19.33
N GLN A 181 4.09 -6.86 -19.58
CA GLN A 181 2.95 -7.04 -20.50
C GLN A 181 1.60 -7.06 -19.77
N PHE A 182 1.52 -6.62 -18.54
CA PHE A 182 0.30 -6.58 -17.74
C PHE A 182 0.10 -5.22 -17.07
N LYS A 183 -1.14 -4.92 -16.70
CA LYS A 183 -1.46 -3.72 -15.92
C LYS A 183 -0.97 -3.90 -14.49
N ILE A 184 -0.26 -2.91 -13.98
CA ILE A 184 0.18 -2.82 -12.59
C ILE A 184 -0.87 -2.04 -11.82
N GLY A 185 -1.37 -2.64 -10.74
CA GLY A 185 -2.12 -1.94 -9.71
C GLY A 185 -1.21 -1.62 -8.53
N MET A 186 -1.64 -0.67 -7.71
CA MET A 186 -0.93 -0.27 -6.49
C MET A 186 -1.95 -0.11 -5.36
N VAL A 187 -1.62 -0.64 -4.19
CA VAL A 187 -2.49 -0.60 -3.01
C VAL A 187 -1.64 -0.40 -1.76
N PRO A 188 -2.14 0.31 -0.72
CA PRO A 188 -1.46 0.34 0.57
C PRO A 188 -1.31 -1.05 1.18
N TYR A 189 -0.42 -1.18 2.16
CA TYR A 189 -0.38 -2.39 2.98
C TYR A 189 -1.72 -2.60 3.70
N PRO A 190 -2.12 -3.87 3.95
CA PRO A 190 -3.35 -4.16 4.65
C PRO A 190 -3.41 -3.50 6.02
N MET A 191 -4.55 -2.93 6.34
CA MET A 191 -4.80 -2.30 7.64
C MET A 191 -4.99 -3.34 8.75
N ALA A 192 -4.88 -2.92 10.00
CA ALA A 192 -5.31 -3.73 11.14
C ALA A 192 -6.81 -4.05 11.04
N ASP A 193 -7.21 -5.23 11.51
CA ASP A 193 -8.59 -5.71 11.40
C ASP A 193 -9.60 -4.87 12.20
N ASP A 194 -9.13 -4.16 13.21
CA ASP A 194 -9.91 -3.22 14.03
C ASP A 194 -9.82 -1.77 13.56
N SER A 195 -9.22 -1.52 12.40
CA SER A 195 -9.14 -0.19 11.81
C SER A 195 -10.53 0.33 11.44
N VAL A 196 -10.83 1.55 11.85
CA VAL A 196 -12.04 2.25 11.44
C VAL A 196 -11.73 3.03 10.15
N VAL A 197 -12.42 2.68 9.08
CA VAL A 197 -12.30 3.35 7.78
C VAL A 197 -13.58 4.13 7.50
N ASN A 198 -13.43 5.43 7.25
CA ASN A 198 -14.55 6.25 6.80
C ASN A 198 -14.71 6.07 5.29
N VAL A 199 -15.66 5.25 4.89
CA VAL A 199 -16.09 5.11 3.49
C VAL A 199 -17.22 6.10 3.24
N HIS A 200 -17.05 6.95 2.23
CA HIS A 200 -18.09 7.90 1.87
C HIS A 200 -19.20 7.20 1.09
N THR A 201 -20.38 7.09 1.72
CA THR A 201 -21.56 6.50 1.10
C THR A 201 -22.57 7.53 0.59
N ALA A 202 -22.18 8.80 0.59
CA ALA A 202 -22.91 9.93 0.01
C ALA A 202 -21.92 10.89 -0.65
N PRO A 203 -22.37 11.73 -1.60
CA PRO A 203 -21.57 12.82 -2.12
C PRO A 203 -21.01 13.71 -1.00
N TYR A 204 -19.78 14.18 -1.18
CA TYR A 204 -19.07 15.00 -0.20
C TYR A 204 -18.22 16.07 -0.88
N SER A 205 -17.70 17.00 -0.09
CA SER A 205 -16.70 17.96 -0.57
C SER A 205 -15.47 17.93 0.34
N TYR A 206 -14.33 18.31 -0.22
CA TYR A 206 -13.10 18.52 0.54
C TYR A 206 -12.34 19.74 0.01
N ILE A 207 -11.39 20.22 0.80
CA ILE A 207 -10.48 21.29 0.38
C ILE A 207 -9.20 20.66 -0.15
N ASP A 208 -8.83 20.99 -1.38
CA ASP A 208 -7.57 20.52 -1.99
C ASP A 208 -6.34 21.25 -1.42
N THR A 209 -5.15 20.82 -1.81
CA THR A 209 -3.88 21.43 -1.39
C THR A 209 -3.69 22.87 -1.85
N SER A 210 -4.47 23.33 -2.81
CA SER A 210 -4.47 24.69 -3.32
C SER A 210 -5.53 25.58 -2.62
N GLY A 211 -6.30 25.01 -1.67
CA GLY A 211 -7.35 25.70 -0.94
C GLY A 211 -8.69 25.77 -1.69
N ASN A 212 -8.87 25.03 -2.78
CA ASN A 212 -10.13 25.01 -3.51
C ASN A 212 -11.07 23.94 -2.95
N THR A 213 -12.38 24.23 -2.96
CA THR A 213 -13.39 23.24 -2.65
C THR A 213 -13.58 22.32 -3.87
N VAL A 214 -13.40 21.02 -3.66
CA VAL A 214 -13.66 19.97 -4.66
C VAL A 214 -14.91 19.21 -4.25
N GLU A 215 -15.89 19.17 -5.14
CA GLU A 215 -17.12 18.38 -4.95
C GLU A 215 -16.93 16.98 -5.54
N VAL A 216 -17.26 15.95 -4.76
CA VAL A 216 -17.25 14.56 -5.18
C VAL A 216 -18.68 14.06 -5.21
N THR A 217 -19.24 13.99 -6.42
CA THR A 217 -20.65 13.63 -6.65
C THR A 217 -20.81 12.30 -7.37
N GLU A 218 -19.72 11.78 -7.94
CA GLU A 218 -19.74 10.56 -8.72
C GLU A 218 -19.32 9.35 -7.87
N PRO A 219 -19.91 8.18 -8.12
CA PRO A 219 -19.46 6.95 -7.48
C PRO A 219 -18.10 6.50 -8.00
N ILE A 220 -17.33 5.82 -7.17
CA ILE A 220 -16.15 5.10 -7.64
C ILE A 220 -16.61 3.91 -8.47
N LEU A 221 -16.09 3.79 -9.69
CA LEU A 221 -16.35 2.65 -10.54
C LEU A 221 -15.28 1.57 -10.33
N GLY A 222 -15.73 0.34 -10.18
CA GLY A 222 -14.86 -0.83 -10.21
C GLY A 222 -14.38 -1.13 -11.65
N ARG A 223 -13.52 -2.12 -11.80
CA ARG A 223 -12.96 -2.52 -13.10
C ARG A 223 -14.00 -3.01 -14.10
N ASN A 224 -15.14 -3.50 -13.62
CA ASN A 224 -16.28 -3.91 -14.44
C ASN A 224 -17.15 -2.73 -14.90
N GLY A 225 -16.80 -1.49 -14.53
CA GLY A 225 -17.55 -0.28 -14.85
C GLY A 225 -18.80 -0.06 -13.99
N GLU A 226 -19.04 -0.90 -12.97
CA GLU A 226 -20.12 -0.72 -12.03
C GLU A 226 -19.67 0.06 -10.80
N ALA A 227 -20.60 0.79 -10.17
CA ALA A 227 -20.31 1.51 -8.94
C ALA A 227 -19.92 0.55 -7.81
N LEU A 228 -18.83 0.84 -7.11
CA LEU A 228 -18.41 0.09 -5.94
C LEU A 228 -19.46 0.23 -4.83
N LYS A 229 -19.65 -0.85 -4.10
CA LYS A 229 -20.60 -0.90 -2.99
C LYS A 229 -19.96 -1.46 -1.73
N THR A 230 -20.41 -0.97 -0.59
CA THR A 230 -20.10 -1.55 0.72
C THR A 230 -20.74 -2.95 0.86
N LYS A 231 -20.36 -3.67 1.90
CA LYS A 231 -21.01 -4.96 2.26
C LYS A 231 -22.51 -4.83 2.50
N THR A 232 -22.97 -3.66 2.92
CA THR A 232 -24.38 -3.34 3.15
C THR A 232 -25.11 -2.88 1.88
N GLY A 233 -24.39 -2.78 0.73
CA GLY A 233 -24.95 -2.44 -0.57
C GLY A 233 -25.02 -0.94 -0.87
N GLU A 234 -24.48 -0.10 -0.02
CA GLU A 234 -24.42 1.36 -0.23
C GLU A 234 -23.37 1.71 -1.29
N THR A 235 -23.68 2.64 -2.17
CA THR A 235 -22.76 3.14 -3.19
C THR A 235 -21.63 3.93 -2.54
N ILE A 236 -20.39 3.70 -3.01
CA ILE A 236 -19.19 4.39 -2.53
C ILE A 236 -18.87 5.55 -3.47
N TYR A 237 -18.68 6.73 -2.88
CA TYR A 237 -18.30 7.95 -3.59
C TYR A 237 -16.82 8.25 -3.39
N GLY A 238 -16.16 8.71 -4.44
CA GLY A 238 -14.74 9.06 -4.40
C GLY A 238 -14.24 9.54 -5.75
N VAL A 239 -12.95 9.77 -5.83
CA VAL A 239 -12.30 10.14 -7.09
C VAL A 239 -12.30 8.92 -8.00
N ASP A 240 -12.71 9.12 -9.26
CA ASP A 240 -12.74 8.05 -10.26
C ASP A 240 -11.38 7.39 -10.43
N LEU A 241 -11.39 6.07 -10.39
CA LEU A 241 -10.26 5.22 -10.71
C LEU A 241 -10.22 4.97 -12.22
N SER A 242 -9.94 6.02 -12.99
CA SER A 242 -9.67 5.84 -14.42
C SER A 242 -8.49 4.88 -14.63
N GLU A 243 -8.36 4.29 -15.81
CA GLU A 243 -7.23 3.37 -16.10
C GLU A 243 -5.85 3.97 -15.80
N SER A 244 -5.70 5.29 -15.98
CA SER A 244 -4.48 6.02 -15.62
C SER A 244 -4.26 6.11 -14.10
N SER A 245 -5.31 6.02 -13.28
CA SER A 245 -5.22 6.01 -11.82
C SER A 245 -4.72 4.69 -11.25
N TYR A 246 -4.81 3.60 -12.01
CA TYR A 246 -4.22 2.31 -11.59
C TYR A 246 -2.70 2.32 -11.59
N LEU A 247 -2.07 3.18 -12.37
CA LEU A 247 -0.62 3.36 -12.35
C LEU A 247 -0.15 4.26 -11.19
N VAL A 248 -1.04 5.11 -10.67
CA VAL A 248 -0.76 5.99 -9.52
C VAL A 248 -2.02 6.19 -8.69
N PRO A 249 -2.55 5.13 -8.03
CA PRO A 249 -3.84 5.18 -7.36
C PRO A 249 -3.92 6.15 -6.17
N PHE A 250 -2.82 6.82 -5.82
CA PHE A 250 -2.75 7.65 -4.63
C PHE A 250 -2.33 9.09 -4.87
N THR A 251 -2.24 9.54 -6.12
CA THR A 251 -1.94 10.96 -6.39
C THR A 251 -3.07 11.90 -5.93
N GLY A 252 -4.26 11.39 -5.72
CA GLY A 252 -5.39 12.16 -5.21
C GLY A 252 -5.82 11.84 -3.78
N GLY A 253 -5.33 10.76 -3.18
CA GLY A 253 -5.76 10.28 -1.87
C GLY A 253 -4.76 10.50 -0.74
N ALA A 254 -3.67 11.20 -1.01
CA ALA A 254 -2.62 11.48 -0.03
C ALA A 254 -2.77 12.89 0.59
N ASN A 255 -3.98 13.42 0.63
CA ASN A 255 -4.27 14.71 1.27
C ASN A 255 -5.14 14.52 2.49
#